data_5615e563f193546891c57ddad9f7eae4
#
_entry.id   5615e563f193546891c57ddad9f7eae4
#
_cell.length_a   1.000
_cell.length_b   1.000
_cell.length_c   1.000
_cell.angle_alpha   90.00
_cell.angle_beta   90.00
_cell.angle_gamma   90.00
#
_symmetry.space_group_name_H-M   'P 1'
#
loop_
_entity.id
_entity.type
_entity.pdbx_description
1 polymer ?
#
loop_
_entity_poly.entity_id
_entity_poly.type
_entity_poly.pdbx_seq_one_letter_code
_entity_poly.pdbx_strand_id
1 'polypeptide(L)'
;MEDDKIRTIAKVESSDLVKIPVSENAIFPLHAGAASKLLICQLSNTKLDKLLEKTLPKYTENTITDSEELKKELIKINSRKISFDNMEHSEKIKAVAVPILNKNNRIIAAMSCPCFSDRWNDERMAKIAKAMEKACTEIGKRLEYF
;
A
#
# COMPACT_ATOMS: atom_id res chain seq x y z
N MET A 1 4.02 11.41 5.28
CA MET A 1 4.68 10.42 6.14
C MET A 1 5.26 11.22 7.31
N GLU A 2 4.58 11.18 8.43
CA GLU A 2 5.03 11.77 9.70
C GLU A 2 5.64 10.66 10.54
N ASP A 3 6.81 10.90 11.13
CA ASP A 3 7.48 10.00 12.07
C ASP A 3 7.63 8.55 11.61
N ASP A 4 8.00 8.31 10.35
CA ASP A 4 8.14 6.97 9.76
C ASP A 4 6.89 6.09 9.87
N LYS A 5 5.69 6.69 9.85
CA LYS A 5 4.42 5.99 9.94
C LYS A 5 3.51 6.30 8.76
N ILE A 6 2.71 5.33 8.39
CA ILE A 6 1.66 5.46 7.37
C ILE A 6 0.33 5.47 8.09
N ARG A 7 -0.50 6.45 7.71
CA ARG A 7 -1.79 6.70 8.35
C ARG A 7 -2.91 6.66 7.33
N THR A 8 -4.02 6.05 7.70
CA THR A 8 -5.27 6.14 6.93
C THR A 8 -5.89 7.51 7.13
N ILE A 9 -6.10 8.24 6.03
CA ILE A 9 -6.67 9.60 6.05
C ILE A 9 -8.14 9.64 5.61
N ALA A 10 -8.58 8.62 4.87
CA ALA A 10 -9.96 8.49 4.43
C ALA A 10 -10.29 7.03 4.16
N LYS A 11 -11.55 6.66 4.30
CA LYS A 11 -12.04 5.32 4.00
C LYS A 11 -13.41 5.36 3.34
N VAL A 12 -13.67 4.33 2.54
CA VAL A 12 -15.00 3.99 2.05
C VAL A 12 -15.25 2.54 2.43
N GLU A 13 -16.35 2.28 3.08
CA GLU A 13 -16.71 0.93 3.51
C GLU A 13 -17.74 0.29 2.56
N SER A 14 -17.61 -1.03 2.38
CA SER A 14 -18.64 -1.83 1.72
C SER A 14 -19.95 -1.79 2.52
N SER A 15 -21.08 -1.91 1.83
CA SER A 15 -22.39 -2.16 2.45
C SER A 15 -22.58 -3.61 2.90
N ASP A 16 -21.60 -4.49 2.65
CA ASP A 16 -21.66 -5.90 3.05
C ASP A 16 -21.72 -6.06 4.57
N LEU A 17 -22.41 -7.09 5.03
CA LEU A 17 -22.50 -7.44 6.46
C LEU A 17 -21.14 -7.84 7.04
N VAL A 18 -20.31 -8.51 6.23
CA VAL A 18 -18.96 -8.92 6.62
C VAL A 18 -17.96 -8.04 5.87
N LYS A 19 -17.29 -7.16 6.60
CA LYS A 19 -16.31 -6.21 6.07
C LYS A 19 -15.05 -6.18 6.92
N ILE A 20 -13.94 -5.76 6.31
CA ILE A 20 -12.68 -5.55 7.00
C ILE A 20 -12.74 -4.18 7.66
N PRO A 21 -12.74 -4.10 9.01
CA PRO A 21 -12.78 -2.81 9.69
C PRO A 21 -11.42 -2.12 9.54
N VAL A 22 -11.43 -0.91 9.04
CA VAL A 22 -10.26 -0.02 9.03
C VAL A 22 -10.67 1.28 9.72
N SER A 23 -9.94 1.67 10.75
CA SER A 23 -10.18 2.94 11.43
C SER A 23 -9.51 4.10 10.69
N GLU A 24 -10.15 5.25 10.65
CA GLU A 24 -9.47 6.49 10.29
C GLU A 24 -8.33 6.73 11.29
N ASN A 25 -7.23 7.26 10.82
CA ASN A 25 -5.99 7.39 11.58
C ASN A 25 -5.31 6.06 12.00
N ALA A 26 -5.77 4.91 11.49
CA ALA A 26 -5.04 3.66 11.68
C ALA A 26 -3.60 3.80 11.17
N ILE A 27 -2.66 3.27 11.95
CA ILE A 27 -1.22 3.31 11.65
C ILE A 27 -0.80 1.94 11.16
N PHE A 28 -0.08 1.91 10.05
CA PHE A 28 0.42 0.69 9.44
C PHE A 28 1.95 0.64 9.43
N PRO A 29 2.55 -0.56 9.51
CA PRO A 29 3.98 -0.74 9.38
C PRO A 29 4.44 -0.35 7.97
N LEU A 30 5.69 0.12 7.84
CA LEU A 30 6.21 0.59 6.56
C LEU A 30 6.53 -0.54 5.57
N HIS A 31 6.92 -1.72 6.06
CA HIS A 31 7.40 -2.83 5.25
C HIS A 31 6.33 -3.90 4.94
N ALA A 32 5.22 -3.91 5.67
CA ALA A 32 4.13 -4.87 5.49
C ALA A 32 2.83 -4.16 5.11
N GLY A 33 2.17 -4.65 4.09
CA GLY A 33 0.96 -4.03 3.55
C GLY A 33 1.17 -3.35 2.21
N ALA A 34 0.16 -3.41 1.33
CA ALA A 34 0.24 -2.93 -0.04
C ALA A 34 0.50 -1.42 -0.12
N ALA A 35 -0.30 -0.60 0.58
CA ALA A 35 -0.14 0.86 0.58
C ALA A 35 1.21 1.29 1.16
N SER A 36 1.67 0.62 2.20
CA SER A 36 2.94 0.92 2.86
C SER A 36 4.12 0.74 1.91
N LYS A 37 4.24 -0.42 1.30
CA LYS A 37 5.31 -0.69 0.34
C LYS A 37 5.26 0.26 -0.85
N LEU A 38 4.06 0.59 -1.34
CA LEU A 38 3.90 1.54 -2.43
C LEU A 38 4.37 2.96 -2.06
N LEU A 39 4.15 3.42 -0.84
CA LEU A 39 4.58 4.74 -0.40
C LEU A 39 6.09 4.83 -0.19
N ILE A 40 6.73 3.77 0.31
CA ILE A 40 8.17 3.77 0.54
C ILE A 40 8.99 3.43 -0.71
N CYS A 41 8.40 2.87 -1.78
CA CYS A 41 9.14 2.49 -2.99
C CYS A 41 9.78 3.67 -3.74
N GLN A 42 9.37 4.90 -3.46
CA GLN A 42 9.92 6.13 -4.05
C GLN A 42 10.95 6.85 -3.14
N LEU A 43 11.25 6.29 -1.98
CA LEU A 43 12.26 6.88 -1.10
C LEU A 43 13.64 6.81 -1.74
N SER A 44 14.48 7.81 -1.47
CA SER A 44 15.89 7.74 -1.85
C SER A 44 16.59 6.57 -1.12
N ASN A 45 17.62 6.02 -1.74
CA ASN A 45 18.37 4.90 -1.15
C ASN A 45 18.82 5.22 0.28
N THR A 46 19.34 6.42 0.54
CA THR A 46 19.74 6.84 1.89
C THR A 46 18.62 6.81 2.92
N LYS A 47 17.39 7.21 2.51
CA LYS A 47 16.22 7.17 3.42
C LYS A 47 15.73 5.75 3.60
N LEU A 48 15.77 4.97 2.55
CA LEU A 48 15.37 3.56 2.59
C LEU A 48 16.34 2.77 3.47
N ASP A 49 17.66 2.96 3.32
CA ASP A 49 18.66 2.28 4.13
C ASP A 49 18.48 2.58 5.62
N LYS A 50 18.30 3.87 6.00
CA LYS A 50 17.99 4.25 7.38
C LYS A 50 16.73 3.59 7.93
N LEU A 51 15.71 3.41 7.10
CA LEU A 51 14.49 2.72 7.48
C LEU A 51 14.75 1.22 7.73
N LEU A 52 15.58 0.62 6.88
CA LEU A 52 15.90 -0.82 6.89
C LEU A 52 17.00 -1.20 7.89
N GLU A 53 17.72 -0.23 8.47
CA GLU A 53 18.59 -0.47 9.63
C GLU A 53 17.81 -0.89 10.88
N LYS A 54 16.52 -0.55 10.94
CA LYS A 54 15.62 -0.98 12.02
C LYS A 54 15.18 -2.43 11.80
N THR A 55 14.97 -3.13 12.89
CA THR A 55 14.36 -4.46 12.83
C THR A 55 12.99 -4.36 12.17
N LEU A 56 12.74 -5.21 11.18
CA LEU A 56 11.45 -5.32 10.51
C LEU A 56 10.59 -6.37 11.25
N PRO A 57 9.57 -5.98 12.02
CA PRO A 57 8.77 -6.93 12.78
C PRO A 57 8.07 -7.95 11.89
N LYS A 58 8.09 -9.21 12.31
CA LYS A 58 7.35 -10.28 11.64
C LYS A 58 5.92 -10.30 12.17
N TYR A 59 4.92 -10.14 11.29
CA TYR A 59 3.49 -10.20 11.63
C TYR A 59 2.87 -11.53 11.24
N THR A 60 3.35 -12.12 10.14
CA THR A 60 2.91 -13.41 9.60
C THR A 60 4.09 -14.16 9.02
N GLU A 61 3.89 -15.39 8.59
CA GLU A 61 4.94 -16.13 7.87
C GLU A 61 5.31 -15.50 6.52
N ASN A 62 4.41 -14.67 5.95
CA ASN A 62 4.63 -14.01 4.67
C ASN A 62 5.25 -12.61 4.80
N THR A 63 5.44 -12.11 6.02
CA THR A 63 6.06 -10.79 6.22
C THR A 63 7.49 -10.79 5.70
N ILE A 64 7.81 -9.85 4.81
CA ILE A 64 9.19 -9.65 4.34
C ILE A 64 9.98 -8.98 5.47
N THR A 65 10.91 -9.71 6.08
CA THR A 65 11.77 -9.23 7.17
C THR A 65 13.23 -9.05 6.76
N ASP A 66 13.60 -9.56 5.60
CA ASP A 66 14.92 -9.35 5.01
C ASP A 66 14.96 -8.04 4.19
N SER A 67 15.96 -7.20 4.48
CA SER A 67 16.11 -5.88 3.85
C SER A 67 16.35 -5.97 2.35
N GLU A 68 17.11 -6.94 1.89
CA GLU A 68 17.45 -7.08 0.47
C GLU A 68 16.27 -7.64 -0.32
N GLU A 69 15.49 -8.54 0.26
CA GLU A 69 14.23 -9.01 -0.33
C GLU A 69 13.22 -7.86 -0.44
N LEU A 70 13.10 -7.05 0.60
CA LEU A 70 12.22 -5.89 0.57
C LEU A 70 12.65 -4.88 -0.49
N LYS A 71 13.93 -4.57 -0.63
CA LYS A 71 14.45 -3.68 -1.68
C LYS A 71 14.09 -4.19 -3.08
N LYS A 72 14.25 -5.49 -3.33
CA LYS A 72 13.87 -6.12 -4.62
C LYS A 72 12.37 -5.96 -4.89
N GLU A 73 11.54 -6.16 -3.88
CA GLU A 73 10.09 -5.97 -4.02
C GLU A 73 9.74 -4.51 -4.30
N LEU A 74 10.36 -3.56 -3.58
CA LEU A 74 10.14 -2.12 -3.79
C LEU A 74 10.54 -1.64 -5.19
N ILE A 75 11.59 -2.20 -5.78
CA ILE A 75 11.99 -1.92 -7.18
C ILE A 75 10.88 -2.36 -8.14
N LYS A 76 10.31 -3.56 -7.95
CA LYS A 76 9.19 -4.06 -8.76
C LYS A 76 7.96 -3.16 -8.62
N ILE A 77 7.62 -2.77 -7.38
CA ILE A 77 6.49 -1.89 -7.11
C ILE A 77 6.69 -0.52 -7.76
N ASN A 78 7.88 0.05 -7.65
CA ASN A 78 8.18 1.35 -8.27
C ASN A 78 8.07 1.31 -9.80
N SER A 79 8.43 0.21 -10.43
CA SER A 79 8.29 0.01 -11.87
C SER A 79 6.83 -0.14 -12.31
N ARG A 80 6.04 -0.96 -11.59
CA ARG A 80 4.66 -1.29 -11.96
C ARG A 80 3.64 -0.26 -11.51
N LYS A 81 3.98 0.56 -10.50
CA LYS A 81 3.07 1.48 -9.82
C LYS A 81 1.84 0.78 -9.23
N ILE A 82 1.98 -0.48 -8.86
CA ILE A 82 0.99 -1.28 -8.16
C ILE A 82 1.69 -2.15 -7.12
N SER A 83 1.07 -2.30 -5.97
CA SER A 83 1.59 -3.11 -4.86
C SER A 83 0.53 -4.08 -4.36
N PHE A 84 1.00 -5.23 -3.90
CA PHE A 84 0.16 -6.26 -3.31
C PHE A 84 0.62 -6.55 -1.88
N ASP A 85 -0.32 -6.84 -1.02
CA ASP A 85 -0.12 -7.46 0.28
C ASP A 85 -0.61 -8.90 0.19
N ASN A 86 0.29 -9.85 0.29
CA ASN A 86 -0.03 -11.28 0.28
C ASN A 86 -0.05 -11.82 1.70
N MET A 87 -0.97 -11.34 2.53
CA MET A 87 -1.07 -11.71 3.95
C MET A 87 0.21 -11.39 4.74
N GLU A 88 0.88 -10.28 4.41
CA GLU A 88 2.12 -9.88 5.08
C GLU A 88 1.88 -9.23 6.43
N HIS A 89 0.77 -8.50 6.57
CA HIS A 89 0.39 -7.82 7.81
C HIS A 89 -0.65 -8.61 8.62
N SER A 90 -1.50 -9.39 7.97
CA SER A 90 -2.55 -10.21 8.59
C SER A 90 -2.75 -11.51 7.83
N GLU A 91 -2.81 -12.64 8.52
CA GLU A 91 -2.91 -13.99 7.95
C GLU A 91 -4.14 -14.25 7.08
N LYS A 92 -5.17 -13.40 7.18
CA LYS A 92 -6.44 -13.58 6.46
C LYS A 92 -6.75 -12.45 5.48
N ILE A 93 -5.86 -11.48 5.35
CA ILE A 93 -6.09 -10.29 4.53
C ILE A 93 -5.03 -10.20 3.44
N LYS A 94 -5.49 -10.06 2.21
CA LYS A 94 -4.70 -9.60 1.07
C LYS A 94 -5.14 -8.21 0.68
N ALA A 95 -4.29 -7.46 0.01
CA ALA A 95 -4.66 -6.14 -0.49
C ALA A 95 -3.97 -5.83 -1.81
N VAL A 96 -4.59 -4.95 -2.59
CA VAL A 96 -3.96 -4.27 -3.72
C VAL A 96 -3.94 -2.79 -3.45
N ALA A 97 -2.86 -2.10 -3.82
CA ALA A 97 -2.74 -0.65 -3.71
C ALA A 97 -2.23 -0.02 -5.00
N VAL A 98 -2.73 1.17 -5.29
CA VAL A 98 -2.35 2.00 -6.42
C VAL A 98 -2.04 3.43 -5.95
N PRO A 99 -1.14 4.17 -6.63
CA PRO A 99 -0.70 5.47 -6.18
C PRO A 99 -1.68 6.59 -6.57
N ILE A 100 -1.75 7.61 -5.73
CA ILE A 100 -2.23 8.92 -6.09
C ILE A 100 -0.99 9.77 -6.38
N LEU A 101 -0.90 10.28 -7.60
CA LEU A 101 0.25 11.04 -8.09
C LEU A 101 -0.07 12.53 -8.14
N ASN A 102 0.92 13.36 -7.84
CA ASN A 102 0.84 14.80 -8.12
C ASN A 102 1.32 15.11 -9.56
N LYS A 103 1.25 16.39 -9.96
CA LYS A 103 1.70 16.89 -11.28
C LYS A 103 3.16 16.57 -11.63
N ASN A 104 4.01 16.34 -10.63
CA ASN A 104 5.41 15.98 -10.81
C ASN A 104 5.62 14.45 -10.85
N ASN A 105 4.55 13.68 -11.02
CA ASN A 105 4.54 12.21 -11.05
C ASN A 105 5.09 11.56 -9.77
N ARG A 106 5.00 12.26 -8.62
CA ARG A 106 5.40 11.75 -7.32
C ARG A 106 4.20 11.16 -6.58
N ILE A 107 4.41 10.04 -5.91
CA ILE A 107 3.38 9.41 -5.08
C ILE A 107 3.16 10.28 -3.83
N ILE A 108 1.97 10.82 -3.67
CA ILE A 108 1.58 11.64 -2.52
C ILE A 108 0.68 10.89 -1.54
N ALA A 109 -0.03 9.89 -2.03
CA ALA A 109 -0.86 8.99 -1.24
C ALA A 109 -1.02 7.66 -1.97
N ALA A 110 -1.60 6.67 -1.31
CA ALA A 110 -1.96 5.38 -1.89
C ALA A 110 -3.42 5.05 -1.57
N MET A 111 -4.14 4.57 -2.57
CA MET A 111 -5.44 3.94 -2.38
C MET A 111 -5.24 2.44 -2.25
N SER A 112 -5.79 1.83 -1.20
CA SER A 112 -5.68 0.39 -0.95
C SER A 112 -7.06 -0.25 -0.86
N CYS A 113 -7.22 -1.43 -1.45
CA CYS A 113 -8.41 -2.26 -1.35
C CYS A 113 -8.05 -3.59 -0.68
N PRO A 114 -8.35 -3.76 0.62
CA PRO A 114 -8.17 -5.04 1.30
C PRO A 114 -9.29 -6.00 0.93
N CYS A 115 -8.97 -7.29 0.95
CA CYS A 115 -9.90 -8.39 0.70
C CYS A 115 -9.56 -9.57 1.61
N PHE A 116 -10.55 -10.30 2.09
CA PHE A 116 -10.31 -11.58 2.75
C PHE A 116 -9.62 -12.55 1.78
N SER A 117 -8.61 -13.27 2.27
CA SER A 117 -7.77 -14.13 1.42
C SER A 117 -8.53 -15.26 0.75
N ASP A 118 -9.56 -15.79 1.38
CA ASP A 118 -10.48 -16.81 0.84
C ASP A 118 -11.39 -16.28 -0.28
N ARG A 119 -11.57 -14.97 -0.36
CA ARG A 119 -12.34 -14.28 -1.40
C ARG A 119 -11.46 -13.65 -2.48
N TRP A 120 -10.14 -13.82 -2.39
CA TRP A 120 -9.20 -13.27 -3.35
C TRP A 120 -9.35 -13.99 -4.69
N ASN A 121 -9.48 -13.22 -5.74
CA ASN A 121 -9.48 -13.69 -7.12
C ASN A 121 -8.66 -12.71 -7.96
N ASP A 122 -7.61 -13.20 -8.62
CA ASP A 122 -6.64 -12.36 -9.33
C ASP A 122 -7.27 -11.54 -10.45
N GLU A 123 -8.19 -12.15 -11.23
CA GLU A 123 -8.89 -11.43 -12.32
C GLU A 123 -9.77 -10.30 -11.77
N ARG A 124 -10.51 -10.58 -10.69
CA ARG A 124 -11.34 -9.57 -10.03
C ARG A 124 -10.48 -8.45 -9.46
N MET A 125 -9.37 -8.78 -8.82
CA MET A 125 -8.47 -7.78 -8.21
C MET A 125 -7.77 -6.92 -9.27
N ALA A 126 -7.44 -7.49 -10.42
CA ALA A 126 -6.94 -6.71 -11.56
C ALA A 126 -7.97 -5.70 -12.09
N LYS A 127 -9.24 -6.08 -12.17
CA LYS A 127 -10.34 -5.16 -12.53
C LYS A 127 -10.53 -4.05 -11.49
N ILE A 128 -10.46 -4.39 -10.20
CA ILE A 128 -10.53 -3.42 -9.10
C ILE A 128 -9.36 -2.46 -9.18
N ALA A 129 -8.12 -2.94 -9.34
CA ALA A 129 -6.94 -2.11 -9.47
C ALA A 129 -7.08 -1.10 -10.63
N LYS A 130 -7.58 -1.53 -11.79
CA LYS A 130 -7.86 -0.64 -12.93
C LYS A 130 -8.87 0.46 -12.61
N ALA A 131 -9.93 0.12 -11.86
CA ALA A 131 -10.93 1.11 -11.42
C ALA A 131 -10.31 2.10 -10.42
N MET A 132 -9.48 1.60 -9.49
CA MET A 132 -8.75 2.42 -8.52
C MET A 132 -7.77 3.36 -9.21
N GLU A 133 -7.04 2.92 -10.24
CA GLU A 133 -6.12 3.76 -11.02
C GLU A 133 -6.84 4.97 -11.65
N LYS A 134 -8.02 4.74 -12.23
CA LYS A 134 -8.85 5.83 -12.77
C LYS A 134 -9.25 6.83 -11.68
N ALA A 135 -9.74 6.34 -10.54
CA ALA A 135 -10.11 7.18 -9.41
C ALA A 135 -8.91 7.96 -8.87
N CYS A 136 -7.75 7.32 -8.70
CA CYS A 136 -6.52 7.95 -8.23
C CYS A 136 -6.02 9.05 -9.20
N THR A 137 -6.16 8.83 -10.51
CA THR A 137 -5.84 9.84 -11.53
C THR A 137 -6.73 11.06 -11.38
N GLU A 138 -8.03 10.89 -11.19
CA GLU A 138 -8.97 12.00 -11.00
C GLU A 138 -8.72 12.75 -9.67
N ILE A 139 -8.39 12.02 -8.60
CA ILE A 139 -8.00 12.63 -7.31
C ILE A 139 -6.73 13.46 -7.49
N GLY A 140 -5.70 12.91 -8.13
CA GLY A 140 -4.45 13.60 -8.39
C GLY A 140 -4.65 14.92 -9.15
N LYS A 141 -5.45 14.91 -10.22
CA LYS A 141 -5.80 16.12 -10.97
C LYS A 141 -6.52 17.17 -10.09
N ARG A 142 -7.45 16.75 -9.23
CA ARG A 142 -8.18 17.69 -8.34
C ARG A 142 -7.26 18.31 -7.29
N LEU A 143 -6.30 17.56 -6.78
CA LEU A 143 -5.32 18.07 -5.80
C LEU A 143 -4.34 19.09 -6.39
N GLU A 144 -4.23 19.20 -7.71
CA GLU A 144 -3.41 20.22 -8.38
C GLU A 144 -4.00 21.65 -8.25
N TYR A 145 -5.26 21.77 -7.89
CA TYR A 145 -5.96 23.05 -7.72
C TYR A 145 -5.92 23.58 -6.28
N PHE A 146 -5.30 22.85 -5.37
CA PHE A 146 -5.09 23.24 -3.97
C PHE A 146 -3.60 23.30 -3.62
#